data_7f5155937ecb75d63be1f63d27cc4091
#
_entry.id   7f5155937ecb75d63be1f63d27cc4091
#
_cell.length_a   1.000
_cell.length_b   1.000
_cell.length_c   1.000
_cell.angle_alpha   90.00
_cell.angle_beta   90.00
_cell.angle_gamma   90.00
#
_symmetry.space_group_name_H-M   'P 1'
#
loop_
_entity.id
_entity.type
_entity.pdbx_description
1 polymer ?
#
loop_
_entity_poly.entity_id
_entity_poly.type
_entity_poly.pdbx_seq_one_letter_code
_entity_poly.pdbx_strand_id
1 'polypeptide(L)'
;MSKELTIGVDLGGTNPRAALVNTEGAILGRGRRSTPMPDGADAVVRGIADCVRDAAMDGGVSLKDIGGVGIGAPGPLDPYAGVVISPENLQCMHGVRLKDELEAQLDVNVLVDNDANMAAYGEQWLGAGRGVDHFLCVTLGTGVGGGWVSEGKLMRGFNGNAAEVG
;
A
#
# COMPACT_ATOMS: atom_id res chain seq x y z
N MET A 1 0.77 3.00 -24.10
CA MET A 1 -0.23 3.89 -23.47
C MET A 1 -0.13 3.67 -21.96
N SER A 2 0.02 4.72 -21.18
CA SER A 2 -0.04 4.59 -19.71
C SER A 2 -1.43 4.11 -19.35
N LYS A 3 -1.52 3.02 -18.60
CA LYS A 3 -2.81 2.55 -18.11
C LYS A 3 -3.31 3.53 -17.04
N GLU A 4 -4.52 4.04 -17.21
CA GLU A 4 -5.10 5.11 -16.38
C GLU A 4 -5.68 4.60 -15.04
N LEU A 5 -5.68 3.29 -14.85
CA LEU A 5 -6.24 2.64 -13.67
C LEU A 5 -5.14 2.01 -12.81
N THR A 6 -5.24 2.17 -11.50
CA THR A 6 -4.35 1.54 -10.52
C THR A 6 -5.17 0.98 -9.35
N ILE A 7 -4.60 0.03 -8.61
CA ILE A 7 -5.20 -0.46 -7.37
C ILE A 7 -4.30 -0.08 -6.20
N GLY A 8 -4.87 0.61 -5.22
CA GLY A 8 -4.25 0.86 -3.92
C GLY A 8 -4.71 -0.18 -2.91
N VAL A 9 -3.78 -0.70 -2.11
CA VAL A 9 -4.07 -1.64 -1.02
C VAL A 9 -3.57 -1.07 0.30
N ASP A 10 -4.43 -1.08 1.31
CA ASP A 10 -4.11 -0.84 2.71
C ASP A 10 -4.02 -2.21 3.41
N LEU A 11 -2.81 -2.62 3.79
CA LEU A 11 -2.55 -3.86 4.51
C LEU A 11 -2.61 -3.63 6.02
N GLY A 12 -3.82 -3.65 6.57
CA GLY A 12 -4.02 -3.64 8.02
C GLY A 12 -3.83 -5.02 8.65
N GLY A 13 -3.53 -5.05 9.95
CA GLY A 13 -3.39 -6.30 10.72
C GLY A 13 -4.64 -7.17 10.75
N THR A 14 -5.81 -6.63 10.47
CA THR A 14 -7.09 -7.36 10.55
C THR A 14 -7.70 -7.63 9.18
N ASN A 15 -7.66 -6.66 8.28
CA ASN A 15 -8.34 -6.75 6.98
C ASN A 15 -7.59 -5.94 5.92
N PRO A 16 -7.02 -6.57 4.88
CA PRO A 16 -6.58 -5.84 3.71
C PRO A 16 -7.79 -5.22 3.00
N ARG A 17 -7.60 -4.00 2.53
CA ARG A 17 -8.59 -3.26 1.75
C ARG A 17 -7.96 -2.82 0.45
N ALA A 18 -8.66 -3.01 -0.66
CA ALA A 18 -8.21 -2.58 -1.97
C ALA A 18 -9.21 -1.62 -2.60
N ALA A 19 -8.71 -0.67 -3.37
CA ALA A 19 -9.53 0.23 -4.17
C ALA A 19 -8.94 0.39 -5.57
N LEU A 20 -9.75 0.13 -6.59
CA LEU A 20 -9.45 0.49 -7.96
C LEU A 20 -9.72 1.99 -8.14
N VAL A 21 -8.73 2.72 -8.62
CA VAL A 21 -8.82 4.18 -8.79
C VAL A 21 -8.36 4.60 -10.19
N ASN A 22 -8.93 5.68 -10.69
CA ASN A 22 -8.47 6.35 -11.90
C ASN A 22 -7.48 7.49 -11.59
N THR A 23 -6.96 8.15 -12.60
CA THR A 23 -6.01 9.26 -12.48
C THR A 23 -6.58 10.49 -11.75
N GLU A 24 -7.89 10.61 -11.65
CA GLU A 24 -8.58 11.69 -10.92
C GLU A 24 -8.84 11.33 -9.46
N GLY A 25 -8.50 10.09 -9.04
CA GLY A 25 -8.73 9.58 -7.70
C GLY A 25 -10.14 9.07 -7.43
N ALA A 26 -10.98 8.95 -8.47
CA ALA A 26 -12.28 8.33 -8.31
C ALA A 26 -12.14 6.84 -8.05
N ILE A 27 -12.80 6.35 -6.99
CA ILE A 27 -12.84 4.93 -6.66
C ILE A 27 -13.90 4.26 -7.52
N LEU A 28 -13.47 3.31 -8.35
CA LEU A 28 -14.30 2.60 -9.32
C LEU A 28 -14.67 1.20 -8.86
N GLY A 29 -13.90 0.61 -7.93
CA GLY A 29 -14.18 -0.71 -7.38
C GLY A 29 -13.46 -0.89 -6.03
N ARG A 30 -13.97 -1.83 -5.21
CA ARG A 30 -13.46 -2.10 -3.86
C ARG A 30 -13.29 -3.59 -3.62
N GLY A 31 -12.25 -3.95 -2.89
CA GLY A 31 -12.03 -5.29 -2.37
C GLY A 31 -11.80 -5.23 -0.87
N ARG A 32 -12.25 -6.25 -0.14
CA ARG A 32 -11.98 -6.41 1.28
C ARG A 32 -11.95 -7.89 1.65
N ARG A 33 -10.92 -8.28 2.38
CA ARG A 33 -10.76 -9.64 2.90
C ARG A 33 -10.37 -9.60 4.39
N SER A 34 -10.49 -10.71 5.08
CA SER A 34 -9.85 -10.89 6.40
C SER A 34 -8.38 -11.22 6.21
N THR A 35 -7.51 -10.73 7.12
CA THR A 35 -6.10 -11.11 7.14
C THR A 35 -5.95 -12.44 7.88
N PRO A 36 -5.65 -13.55 7.20
CA PRO A 36 -5.58 -14.88 7.82
C PRO A 36 -4.20 -15.09 8.49
N MET A 37 -3.84 -14.26 9.47
CA MET A 37 -2.55 -14.32 10.17
C MET A 37 -2.21 -15.69 10.77
N PRO A 38 -3.17 -16.45 11.36
CA PRO A 38 -2.87 -17.75 11.91
C PRO A 38 -2.41 -18.78 10.88
N ASP A 39 -2.76 -18.56 9.60
CA ASP A 39 -2.47 -19.49 8.51
C ASP A 39 -1.11 -19.18 7.82
N GLY A 40 -0.35 -18.21 8.35
CA GLY A 40 1.00 -17.88 7.91
C GLY A 40 1.07 -16.88 6.76
N ALA A 41 2.29 -16.56 6.33
CA ALA A 41 2.60 -15.55 5.34
C ALA A 41 1.91 -15.81 3.98
N ASP A 42 1.99 -17.03 3.49
CA ASP A 42 1.41 -17.40 2.18
C ASP A 42 -0.11 -17.16 2.14
N ALA A 43 -0.80 -17.40 3.24
CA ALA A 43 -2.23 -17.16 3.34
C ALA A 43 -2.53 -15.64 3.32
N VAL A 44 -1.71 -14.84 4.00
CA VAL A 44 -1.83 -13.37 3.98
C VAL A 44 -1.59 -12.83 2.58
N VAL A 45 -0.52 -13.27 1.90
CA VAL A 45 -0.21 -12.85 0.52
C VAL A 45 -1.32 -13.23 -0.45
N ARG A 46 -1.86 -14.46 -0.37
CA ARG A 46 -3.03 -14.86 -1.16
C ARG A 46 -4.25 -13.99 -0.86
N GLY A 47 -4.50 -13.68 0.41
CA GLY A 47 -5.59 -12.80 0.82
C GLY A 47 -5.48 -11.40 0.23
N ILE A 48 -4.27 -10.83 0.14
CA ILE A 48 -4.00 -9.56 -0.52
C ILE A 48 -4.27 -9.68 -2.03
N ALA A 49 -3.75 -10.73 -2.68
CA ALA A 49 -3.96 -10.96 -4.10
C ALA A 49 -5.45 -11.10 -4.45
N ASP A 50 -6.21 -11.81 -3.63
CA ASP A 50 -7.66 -11.94 -3.81
C ASP A 50 -8.40 -10.63 -3.58
N CYS A 51 -7.97 -9.82 -2.59
CA CYS A 51 -8.51 -8.49 -2.35
C CYS A 51 -8.32 -7.56 -3.57
N VAL A 52 -7.16 -7.64 -4.23
CA VAL A 52 -6.86 -6.92 -5.48
C VAL A 52 -7.77 -7.40 -6.62
N ARG A 53 -7.95 -8.72 -6.78
CA ARG A 53 -8.86 -9.29 -7.80
C ARG A 53 -10.31 -8.86 -7.57
N ASP A 54 -10.75 -8.85 -6.31
CA ASP A 54 -12.10 -8.38 -5.95
C ASP A 54 -12.32 -6.92 -6.35
N ALA A 55 -11.34 -6.03 -6.07
CA ALA A 55 -11.43 -4.62 -6.45
C ALA A 55 -11.50 -4.42 -7.97
N ALA A 56 -10.71 -5.18 -8.74
CA ALA A 56 -10.76 -5.16 -10.20
C ALA A 56 -12.12 -5.67 -10.71
N MET A 57 -12.62 -6.77 -10.16
CA MET A 57 -13.91 -7.36 -10.52
C MET A 57 -15.07 -6.43 -10.21
N ASP A 58 -15.10 -5.79 -9.02
CA ASP A 58 -16.11 -4.83 -8.62
C ASP A 58 -16.14 -3.60 -9.54
N GLY A 59 -14.98 -3.17 -10.02
CA GLY A 59 -14.84 -2.10 -11.01
C GLY A 59 -15.05 -2.54 -12.47
N GLY A 60 -15.33 -3.83 -12.71
CA GLY A 60 -15.61 -4.36 -14.06
C GLY A 60 -14.39 -4.37 -15.00
N VAL A 61 -13.16 -4.44 -14.46
CA VAL A 61 -11.93 -4.43 -15.25
C VAL A 61 -11.08 -5.68 -15.04
N SER A 62 -10.24 -5.98 -16.01
CA SER A 62 -9.22 -7.04 -15.89
C SER A 62 -7.94 -6.48 -15.26
N LEU A 63 -7.18 -7.31 -14.53
CA LEU A 63 -5.85 -6.94 -14.04
C LEU A 63 -4.90 -6.52 -15.17
N LYS A 64 -5.11 -7.00 -16.39
CA LYS A 64 -4.33 -6.60 -17.57
C LYS A 64 -4.55 -5.14 -17.97
N ASP A 65 -5.65 -4.53 -17.52
CA ASP A 65 -6.03 -3.16 -17.87
C ASP A 65 -5.51 -2.12 -16.86
N ILE A 66 -4.99 -2.57 -15.69
CA ILE A 66 -4.41 -1.69 -14.67
C ILE A 66 -2.91 -1.45 -14.90
N GLY A 67 -2.43 -0.29 -14.47
CA GLY A 67 -1.02 0.12 -14.55
C GLY A 67 -0.14 -0.53 -13.49
N GLY A 68 -0.71 -0.91 -12.36
CA GLY A 68 -0.01 -1.54 -11.25
C GLY A 68 -0.80 -1.52 -9.95
N VAL A 69 -0.20 -2.08 -8.91
CA VAL A 69 -0.73 -2.15 -7.55
C VAL A 69 0.22 -1.43 -6.59
N GLY A 70 -0.27 -0.50 -5.79
CA GLY A 70 0.46 0.13 -4.71
C GLY A 70 -0.03 -0.40 -3.36
N ILE A 71 0.88 -0.77 -2.46
CA ILE A 71 0.54 -1.35 -1.17
C ILE A 71 1.14 -0.51 -0.05
N GLY A 72 0.30 0.00 0.84
CA GLY A 72 0.70 0.51 2.15
C GLY A 72 0.73 -0.65 3.15
N ALA A 73 1.90 -0.95 3.69
CA ALA A 73 2.10 -2.03 4.65
C ALA A 73 2.71 -1.51 5.95
N PRO A 74 2.42 -2.15 7.10
CA PRO A 74 3.07 -1.78 8.35
C PRO A 74 4.57 -2.04 8.29
N GLY A 75 5.35 -1.09 8.83
CA GLY A 75 6.81 -1.17 8.91
C GLY A 75 7.33 -1.97 10.11
N PRO A 76 8.67 -2.06 10.22
CA PRO A 76 9.66 -1.62 9.24
C PRO A 76 9.69 -2.48 7.96
N LEU A 77 9.96 -1.83 6.82
CA LEU A 77 10.05 -2.47 5.51
C LEU A 77 11.14 -1.82 4.65
N ASP A 78 11.61 -2.53 3.62
CA ASP A 78 12.44 -1.99 2.55
C ASP A 78 11.55 -1.67 1.33
N PRO A 79 11.22 -0.40 1.07
CA PRO A 79 10.34 -0.03 -0.02
C PRO A 79 10.97 -0.24 -1.40
N TYR A 80 12.29 -0.28 -1.49
CA TYR A 80 13.01 -0.48 -2.76
C TYR A 80 13.01 -1.95 -3.18
N ALA A 81 13.25 -2.84 -2.21
CA ALA A 81 13.18 -4.28 -2.44
C ALA A 81 11.76 -4.85 -2.30
N GLY A 82 10.80 -4.09 -1.72
CA GLY A 82 9.45 -4.55 -1.44
C GLY A 82 9.38 -5.66 -0.39
N VAL A 83 10.27 -5.57 0.62
CA VAL A 83 10.42 -6.59 1.67
C VAL A 83 9.86 -6.06 2.98
N VAL A 84 8.93 -6.80 3.59
CA VAL A 84 8.45 -6.54 4.95
C VAL A 84 9.47 -7.12 5.92
N ILE A 85 10.13 -6.24 6.72
CA ILE A 85 11.26 -6.66 7.54
C ILE A 85 10.78 -7.29 8.85
N SER A 86 10.02 -6.56 9.67
CA SER A 86 9.63 -7.01 11.01
C SER A 86 8.38 -6.28 11.53
N PRO A 87 7.22 -6.47 10.92
CA PRO A 87 6.01 -5.75 11.31
C PRO A 87 5.48 -6.27 12.65
N GLU A 88 5.27 -5.39 13.63
CA GLU A 88 4.80 -5.78 14.95
C GLU A 88 3.42 -6.46 14.92
N ASN A 89 2.53 -5.93 14.10
CA ASN A 89 1.14 -6.39 14.01
C ASN A 89 0.90 -7.52 12.98
N LEU A 90 1.94 -7.95 12.27
CA LEU A 90 1.89 -8.96 11.20
C LEU A 90 3.14 -9.87 11.24
N GLN A 91 3.45 -10.45 12.39
CA GLN A 91 4.69 -11.20 12.62
C GLN A 91 4.93 -12.33 11.61
N CYS A 92 3.86 -12.95 11.08
CA CYS A 92 4.00 -13.96 10.03
C CYS A 92 4.61 -13.42 8.74
N MET A 93 4.60 -12.09 8.52
CA MET A 93 5.17 -11.44 7.34
C MET A 93 6.66 -11.09 7.49
N HIS A 94 7.32 -11.48 8.57
CA HIS A 94 8.74 -11.23 8.79
C HIS A 94 9.61 -11.76 7.65
N GLY A 95 10.38 -10.89 7.01
CA GLY A 95 11.29 -11.22 5.90
C GLY A 95 10.59 -11.54 4.57
N VAL A 96 9.29 -11.35 4.46
CA VAL A 96 8.53 -11.67 3.24
C VAL A 96 8.83 -10.66 2.13
N ARG A 97 9.18 -11.17 0.94
CA ARG A 97 9.36 -10.41 -0.30
C ARG A 97 8.01 -10.11 -0.95
N LEU A 98 7.21 -9.29 -0.26
CA LEU A 98 5.80 -9.06 -0.58
C LEU A 98 5.58 -8.62 -2.04
N LYS A 99 6.47 -7.76 -2.56
CA LYS A 99 6.44 -7.34 -3.96
C LYS A 99 6.53 -8.54 -4.90
N ASP A 100 7.59 -9.35 -4.77
CA ASP A 100 7.87 -10.46 -5.71
C ASP A 100 6.76 -11.51 -5.66
N GLU A 101 6.28 -11.83 -4.45
CA GLU A 101 5.20 -12.80 -4.24
C GLU A 101 3.87 -12.37 -4.89
N LEU A 102 3.56 -11.08 -4.82
CA LEU A 102 2.35 -10.55 -5.43
C LEU A 102 2.49 -10.34 -6.93
N GLU A 103 3.65 -9.92 -7.43
CA GLU A 103 3.94 -9.85 -8.87
C GLU A 103 3.78 -11.23 -9.52
N ALA A 104 4.29 -12.29 -8.85
CA ALA A 104 4.14 -13.66 -9.34
C ALA A 104 2.67 -14.14 -9.39
N GLN A 105 1.81 -13.69 -8.46
CA GLN A 105 0.41 -14.11 -8.41
C GLN A 105 -0.52 -13.28 -9.28
N LEU A 106 -0.20 -12.01 -9.52
CA LEU A 106 -1.10 -11.04 -10.17
C LEU A 106 -0.70 -10.73 -11.62
N ASP A 107 0.55 -11.00 -12.01
CA ASP A 107 1.13 -10.63 -13.31
C ASP A 107 1.00 -9.12 -13.61
N VAL A 108 1.22 -8.29 -12.57
CA VAL A 108 1.22 -6.82 -12.64
C VAL A 108 2.34 -6.25 -11.79
N ASN A 109 2.81 -5.04 -12.11
CA ASN A 109 3.81 -4.35 -11.28
C ASN A 109 3.25 -4.05 -9.89
N VAL A 110 4.04 -4.31 -8.85
CA VAL A 110 3.71 -4.04 -7.45
C VAL A 110 4.73 -3.09 -6.83
N LEU A 111 4.24 -2.09 -6.12
CA LEU A 111 5.04 -1.21 -5.26
C LEU A 111 4.58 -1.37 -3.82
N VAL A 112 5.53 -1.44 -2.90
CA VAL A 112 5.26 -1.55 -1.46
C VAL A 112 5.92 -0.37 -0.76
N ASP A 113 5.19 0.30 0.11
CA ASP A 113 5.74 1.36 0.97
C ASP A 113 5.06 1.30 2.35
N ASN A 114 5.54 2.08 3.30
CA ASN A 114 4.92 2.20 4.61
C ASN A 114 3.51 2.81 4.51
N ASP A 115 2.58 2.35 5.33
CA ASP A 115 1.18 2.77 5.34
C ASP A 115 1.00 4.28 5.62
N ALA A 116 1.76 4.86 6.57
CA ALA A 116 1.72 6.30 6.84
C ALA A 116 2.35 7.12 5.69
N ASN A 117 3.39 6.61 5.03
CA ASN A 117 3.94 7.20 3.82
C ASN A 117 2.88 7.22 2.70
N MET A 118 2.14 6.15 2.52
CA MET A 118 1.08 6.09 1.51
C MET A 118 -0.08 7.03 1.85
N ALA A 119 -0.42 7.18 3.14
CA ALA A 119 -1.40 8.18 3.58
C ALA A 119 -0.93 9.60 3.25
N ALA A 120 0.34 9.95 3.55
CA ALA A 120 0.90 11.26 3.21
C ALA A 120 0.89 11.51 1.69
N TYR A 121 1.20 10.49 0.90
CA TYR A 121 1.16 10.61 -0.56
C TYR A 121 -0.28 10.81 -1.07
N GLY A 122 -1.25 10.12 -0.49
CA GLY A 122 -2.66 10.31 -0.79
C GLY A 122 -3.16 11.72 -0.44
N GLU A 123 -2.76 12.25 0.72
CA GLU A 123 -3.05 13.63 1.13
C GLU A 123 -2.43 14.67 0.19
N GLN A 124 -1.21 14.42 -0.29
CA GLN A 124 -0.57 15.27 -1.29
C GLN A 124 -1.32 15.26 -2.63
N TRP A 125 -1.79 14.11 -3.05
CA TRP A 125 -2.47 13.95 -4.33
C TRP A 125 -3.87 14.56 -4.32
N LEU A 126 -4.71 14.19 -3.34
CA LEU A 126 -6.14 14.50 -3.35
C LEU A 126 -6.67 15.18 -2.08
N GLY A 127 -5.86 15.22 -1.02
CA GLY A 127 -6.29 15.66 0.30
C GLY A 127 -5.77 17.04 0.71
N ALA A 128 -5.56 17.20 2.01
CA ALA A 128 -5.15 18.47 2.63
C ALA A 128 -3.73 18.94 2.24
N GLY A 129 -2.88 18.03 1.77
CA GLY A 129 -1.52 18.34 1.28
C GLY A 129 -1.47 18.77 -0.17
N ARG A 130 -2.60 18.88 -0.88
CA ARG A 130 -2.62 19.24 -2.29
C ARG A 130 -2.10 20.65 -2.53
N GLY A 131 -1.04 20.77 -3.35
CA GLY A 131 -0.40 22.04 -3.65
C GLY A 131 0.52 22.57 -2.53
N VAL A 132 0.79 21.76 -1.51
CA VAL A 132 1.73 22.09 -0.43
C VAL A 132 3.04 21.32 -0.66
N ASP A 133 4.15 22.05 -0.79
CA ASP A 133 5.46 21.46 -1.08
C ASP A 133 6.13 20.83 0.14
N HIS A 134 5.79 21.27 1.35
CA HIS A 134 6.40 20.81 2.60
C HIS A 134 5.33 20.57 3.66
N PHE A 135 5.14 19.32 4.09
CA PHE A 135 4.24 18.98 5.20
C PHE A 135 4.61 17.64 5.85
N LEU A 136 4.16 17.47 7.07
CA LEU A 136 4.17 16.21 7.80
C LEU A 136 2.72 15.73 7.95
N CYS A 137 2.43 14.53 7.47
CA CYS A 137 1.19 13.83 7.73
C CYS A 137 1.40 12.92 8.94
N VAL A 138 0.57 13.05 9.97
CA VAL A 138 0.59 12.18 11.16
C VAL A 138 -0.66 11.34 11.18
N THR A 139 -0.49 10.04 11.26
CA THR A 139 -1.60 9.08 11.38
C THR A 139 -1.73 8.64 12.84
N LEU A 140 -2.93 8.70 13.37
CA LEU A 140 -3.27 8.29 14.73
C LEU A 140 -4.19 7.07 14.67
N GLY A 141 -3.73 5.94 15.15
CA GLY A 141 -4.45 4.67 15.14
C GLY A 141 -4.03 3.80 16.32
N THR A 142 -3.75 2.51 16.10
CA THR A 142 -3.15 1.63 17.10
C THR A 142 -1.79 2.16 17.58
N GLY A 143 -1.05 2.79 16.68
CA GLY A 143 0.19 3.52 16.93
C GLY A 143 0.12 4.93 16.35
N VAL A 144 1.25 5.62 16.38
CA VAL A 144 1.46 6.92 15.73
C VAL A 144 2.41 6.71 14.57
N GLY A 145 1.95 7.00 13.36
CA GLY A 145 2.78 6.96 12.16
C GLY A 145 2.97 8.34 11.56
N GLY A 146 3.94 8.47 10.65
CA GLY A 146 4.18 9.72 9.95
C GLY A 146 4.66 9.52 8.52
N GLY A 147 4.34 10.48 7.66
CA GLY A 147 4.88 10.59 6.31
C GLY A 147 5.26 12.03 6.03
N TRP A 148 6.50 12.25 5.61
CA TRP A 148 7.04 13.57 5.37
C TRP A 148 7.18 13.86 3.88
N VAL A 149 6.59 14.97 3.45
CA VAL A 149 6.76 15.51 2.09
C VAL A 149 7.63 16.76 2.16
N SER A 150 8.65 16.83 1.31
CA SER A 150 9.53 17.99 1.14
C SER A 150 9.81 18.21 -0.34
N GLU A 151 9.71 19.48 -0.79
CA GLU A 151 9.83 19.84 -2.21
C GLU A 151 8.88 19.05 -3.12
N GLY A 152 7.66 18.80 -2.63
CA GLY A 152 6.65 18.03 -3.35
C GLY A 152 6.95 16.52 -3.47
N LYS A 153 7.95 16.00 -2.74
CA LYS A 153 8.37 14.60 -2.80
C LYS A 153 8.29 13.94 -1.43
N LEU A 154 7.82 12.70 -1.42
CA LEU A 154 7.84 11.87 -0.22
C LEU A 154 9.28 11.57 0.20
N MET A 155 9.62 11.92 1.43
CA MET A 155 10.94 11.72 2.02
C MET A 155 10.98 10.37 2.74
N ARG A 156 11.75 9.42 2.19
CA ARG A 156 11.92 8.09 2.79
C ARG A 156 13.12 7.99 3.72
N GLY A 157 14.02 8.99 3.69
CA GLY A 157 15.27 8.92 4.43
C GLY A 157 16.25 7.87 3.89
N PHE A 158 17.25 7.55 4.69
CA PHE A 158 18.32 6.62 4.28
C PHE A 158 17.84 5.17 4.15
N ASN A 159 16.96 4.73 5.04
CA ASN A 159 16.52 3.34 5.17
C ASN A 159 15.00 3.14 5.04
N GLY A 160 14.27 4.14 4.53
CA GLY A 160 12.82 4.05 4.38
C GLY A 160 12.01 4.53 5.60
N ASN A 161 12.65 4.88 6.72
CA ASN A 161 12.00 5.19 8.00
C ASN A 161 12.01 6.70 8.33
N ALA A 162 12.04 7.59 7.35
CA ALA A 162 11.85 9.02 7.63
C ALA A 162 10.43 9.23 8.17
N ALA A 163 10.31 10.19 9.12
CA ALA A 163 9.06 10.55 9.77
C ALA A 163 8.44 9.48 10.70
N GLU A 164 9.22 8.55 11.21
CA GLU A 164 8.83 7.75 12.37
C GLU A 164 8.76 8.67 13.60
N VAL A 165 7.56 9.20 13.88
CA VAL A 165 7.30 10.24 14.91
C VAL A 165 6.64 9.69 16.17
N GLY A 166 6.31 8.39 16.20
CA GLY A 166 5.66 7.70 17.31
C GLY A 166 6.59 7.01 18.28
#